data_0973986b215f453315c5cf04d219412e
#
_entry.id   0973986b215f453315c5cf04d219412e
#
_cell.length_a   1.000
_cell.length_b   1.000
_cell.length_c   1.000
_cell.angle_alpha   90.00
_cell.angle_beta   90.00
_cell.angle_gamma   90.00
#
_symmetry.space_group_name_H-M   'P 1'
#
loop_
_entity.id
_entity.type
_entity.pdbx_description
1 polymer ?
#
loop_
_entity_poly.entity_id
_entity_poly.type
_entity_poly.pdbx_seq_one_letter_code
_entity_poly.pdbx_strand_id
1 'polypeptide(L)'
;MCEGVMADVAELKKAADVSGIDAAPTPHSCYTMSPQLLSASSAAGLESGFLSYHSQESQEEEDLLLTGTGAMYENRKRSGMSTPPVTGESSLKYFLGRLAAAKTPPYDENILLVHNVCLSQGDIDAATQVMKNVYWAVCPLSNIFIHDALPPIDLMRANKLAITVGTDSLSSNDDLDMVKELYCLHSNFPDVPMAEMLEWACLNGARFLAKDDVLGSLAPGKRPGIVLVRNIGKDGFVTGESYSERLI
;
A
#
# COMPACT_ATOMS: atom_id res chain seq x y z
N MET A 1 -15.79 -7.17 20.84
CA MET A 1 -14.57 -6.41 20.39
C MET A 1 -14.73 -5.93 18.95
N CYS A 2 -14.99 -6.79 17.96
CA CYS A 2 -15.15 -6.35 16.55
C CYS A 2 -16.27 -5.32 16.37
N GLU A 3 -17.47 -5.56 16.91
CA GLU A 3 -18.61 -4.63 16.83
C GLU A 3 -18.28 -3.25 17.43
N GLY A 4 -17.58 -3.20 18.56
CA GLY A 4 -17.19 -1.92 19.18
C GLY A 4 -16.25 -1.12 18.29
N VAL A 5 -15.20 -1.77 17.74
CA VAL A 5 -14.27 -1.10 16.83
C VAL A 5 -14.98 -0.60 15.58
N MET A 6 -15.89 -1.41 15.00
CA MET A 6 -16.64 -0.98 13.82
C MET A 6 -17.64 0.16 14.12
N ALA A 7 -18.18 0.22 15.33
CA ALA A 7 -19.00 1.35 15.76
C ALA A 7 -18.18 2.65 15.85
N ASP A 8 -16.98 2.58 16.45
CA ASP A 8 -16.06 3.73 16.53
C ASP A 8 -15.66 4.21 15.13
N VAL A 9 -15.36 3.27 14.21
CA VAL A 9 -15.05 3.57 12.79
C VAL A 9 -16.22 4.29 12.11
N ALA A 10 -17.45 3.84 12.34
CA ALA A 10 -18.64 4.47 11.76
C ALA A 10 -18.86 5.91 12.30
N GLU A 11 -18.62 6.13 13.59
CA GLU A 11 -18.69 7.46 14.18
C GLU A 11 -17.61 8.40 13.62
N LEU A 12 -16.37 7.92 13.47
CA LEU A 12 -15.28 8.69 12.86
C LEU A 12 -15.58 9.04 11.40
N LYS A 13 -16.10 8.09 10.63
CA LYS A 13 -16.53 8.35 9.25
C LYS A 13 -17.60 9.43 9.19
N LYS A 14 -18.62 9.36 10.05
CA LYS A 14 -19.67 10.37 10.15
C LYS A 14 -19.12 11.75 10.53
N ALA A 15 -18.16 11.82 11.47
CA ALA A 15 -17.52 13.07 11.84
C ALA A 15 -16.70 13.66 10.68
N ALA A 16 -16.00 12.84 9.92
CA ALA A 16 -15.28 13.24 8.70
C ALA A 16 -16.23 13.82 7.66
N ASP A 17 -17.34 13.14 7.37
CA ASP A 17 -18.37 13.60 6.42
C ASP A 17 -18.96 14.97 6.80
N VAL A 18 -19.28 15.17 8.09
CA VAL A 18 -19.76 16.45 8.62
C VAL A 18 -18.73 17.56 8.46
N SER A 19 -17.44 17.22 8.56
CA SER A 19 -16.32 18.16 8.42
C SER A 19 -15.88 18.36 6.97
N GLY A 20 -16.53 17.72 6.01
CA GLY A 20 -16.16 17.76 4.58
C GLY A 20 -14.81 17.09 4.29
N ILE A 21 -14.40 16.15 5.14
CA ILE A 21 -13.18 15.35 4.98
C ILE A 21 -13.54 14.05 4.27
N ASP A 22 -12.86 13.81 3.15
CA ASP A 22 -12.97 12.55 2.40
C ASP A 22 -12.23 11.45 3.16
N ALA A 23 -12.94 10.48 3.70
CA ALA A 23 -12.39 9.41 4.52
C ALA A 23 -13.07 8.07 4.21
N ALA A 24 -12.27 7.02 4.12
CA ALA A 24 -12.75 5.65 3.95
C ALA A 24 -12.18 4.75 5.05
N PRO A 25 -13.00 3.87 5.67
CA PRO A 25 -12.48 2.84 6.55
C PRO A 25 -11.56 1.90 5.79
N THR A 26 -10.52 1.40 6.47
CA THR A 26 -9.60 0.45 5.84
C THR A 26 -9.11 -0.59 6.83
N PRO A 27 -8.91 -1.86 6.43
CA PRO A 27 -8.21 -2.84 7.24
C PRO A 27 -6.71 -2.50 7.33
N HIS A 28 -6.05 -3.01 8.37
CA HIS A 28 -4.60 -2.85 8.54
C HIS A 28 -3.85 -4.03 7.88
N SER A 29 -3.65 -5.13 8.62
CA SER A 29 -2.90 -6.31 8.15
C SER A 29 -3.46 -7.62 8.72
N CYS A 30 -3.05 -8.75 8.17
CA CYS A 30 -3.50 -10.07 8.59
C CYS A 30 -3.14 -10.42 10.04
N TYR A 31 -2.03 -9.89 10.54
CA TYR A 31 -1.52 -10.24 11.87
C TYR A 31 -1.94 -9.25 12.98
N THR A 32 -2.46 -8.08 12.64
CA THR A 32 -2.94 -7.08 13.62
C THR A 32 -4.43 -7.14 13.86
N MET A 33 -5.17 -7.84 13.03
CA MET A 33 -6.64 -7.90 13.07
C MET A 33 -7.15 -9.32 13.23
N SER A 34 -8.26 -9.50 13.96
CA SER A 34 -8.95 -10.79 13.95
C SER A 34 -9.59 -11.03 12.56
N PRO A 35 -9.84 -12.30 12.18
CA PRO A 35 -10.49 -12.61 10.90
C PRO A 35 -11.83 -11.89 10.70
N GLN A 36 -12.61 -11.74 11.78
CA GLN A 36 -13.90 -11.06 11.76
C GLN A 36 -13.74 -9.55 11.53
N LEU A 37 -12.79 -8.92 12.25
CA LEU A 37 -12.53 -7.49 12.10
C LEU A 37 -11.95 -7.17 10.71
N LEU A 38 -11.06 -8.02 10.20
CA LEU A 38 -10.51 -7.89 8.85
C LEU A 38 -11.62 -7.93 7.78
N SER A 39 -12.55 -8.89 7.87
CA SER A 39 -13.68 -8.95 6.93
C SER A 39 -14.64 -7.76 7.08
N ALA A 40 -14.96 -7.35 8.32
CA ALA A 40 -15.88 -6.24 8.55
C ALA A 40 -15.33 -4.88 8.08
N SER A 41 -14.05 -4.60 8.38
CA SER A 41 -13.40 -3.36 7.92
C SER A 41 -13.19 -3.35 6.40
N SER A 42 -12.92 -4.52 5.80
CA SER A 42 -12.86 -4.65 4.34
C SER A 42 -14.22 -4.37 3.69
N ALA A 43 -15.32 -4.87 4.25
CA ALA A 43 -16.66 -4.55 3.76
C ALA A 43 -16.93 -3.04 3.78
N ALA A 44 -16.64 -2.37 4.90
CA ALA A 44 -16.82 -0.93 5.04
C ALA A 44 -15.94 -0.11 4.08
N GLY A 45 -14.70 -0.56 3.81
CA GLY A 45 -13.83 0.04 2.80
C GLY A 45 -14.40 -0.08 1.40
N LEU A 46 -14.84 -1.29 1.01
CA LEU A 46 -15.47 -1.51 -0.29
C LEU A 46 -16.75 -0.68 -0.48
N GLU A 47 -17.60 -0.57 0.56
CA GLU A 47 -18.78 0.30 0.52
C GLU A 47 -18.43 1.78 0.32
N SER A 48 -17.27 2.21 0.78
CA SER A 48 -16.75 3.58 0.56
C SER A 48 -16.09 3.78 -0.81
N GLY A 49 -15.93 2.73 -1.61
CA GLY A 49 -15.29 2.76 -2.93
C GLY A 49 -13.76 2.65 -2.89
N PHE A 50 -13.15 2.64 -1.72
CA PHE A 50 -11.70 2.62 -1.53
C PHE A 50 -11.31 1.66 -0.41
N LEU A 51 -10.23 0.91 -0.62
CA LEU A 51 -9.68 0.03 0.39
C LEU A 51 -8.16 0.00 0.29
N SER A 52 -7.45 0.12 1.41
CA SER A 52 -6.03 -0.18 1.47
C SER A 52 -5.75 -1.33 2.44
N TYR A 53 -4.67 -2.06 2.20
CA TYR A 53 -4.29 -3.20 3.02
C TYR A 53 -2.77 -3.40 2.98
N HIS A 54 -2.13 -3.54 4.15
CA HIS A 54 -0.70 -3.89 4.24
C HIS A 54 -0.55 -5.37 3.90
N SER A 55 0.12 -5.64 2.81
CA SER A 55 0.21 -6.94 2.17
C SER A 55 1.64 -7.37 1.98
N GLN A 56 1.97 -8.57 2.47
CA GLN A 56 3.27 -9.21 2.19
C GLN A 56 4.47 -8.30 2.51
N GLU A 57 4.40 -7.62 3.67
CA GLU A 57 5.41 -6.66 4.08
C GLU A 57 6.74 -7.34 4.41
N SER A 58 6.70 -8.57 4.93
CA SER A 58 7.90 -9.30 5.32
C SER A 58 7.78 -10.81 5.16
N GLN A 59 8.93 -11.48 5.15
CA GLN A 59 8.98 -12.95 5.18
C GLN A 59 8.39 -13.50 6.48
N GLU A 60 8.51 -12.81 7.59
CA GLU A 60 7.91 -13.22 8.87
C GLU A 60 6.38 -13.20 8.83
N GLU A 61 5.77 -12.29 8.08
CA GLU A 61 4.33 -12.28 7.81
C GLU A 61 3.92 -13.50 7.00
N GLU A 62 4.66 -13.82 5.94
CA GLU A 62 4.42 -15.01 5.12
C GLU A 62 4.57 -16.30 5.94
N ASP A 63 5.66 -16.46 6.70
CA ASP A 63 5.90 -17.64 7.55
C ASP A 63 4.79 -17.84 8.58
N LEU A 64 4.24 -16.74 9.09
CA LEU A 64 3.13 -16.78 10.04
C LEU A 64 1.88 -17.43 9.45
N LEU A 65 1.54 -17.15 8.20
CA LEU A 65 0.37 -17.67 7.50
C LEU A 65 0.62 -19.04 6.85
N LEU A 66 1.81 -19.23 6.27
CA LEU A 66 2.18 -20.44 5.54
C LEU A 66 2.36 -21.61 6.50
N THR A 67 3.11 -21.41 7.59
CA THR A 67 3.61 -22.50 8.43
C THR A 67 3.35 -22.30 9.92
N GLY A 68 3.00 -21.10 10.37
CA GLY A 68 2.88 -20.77 11.79
C GLY A 68 4.24 -20.83 12.51
N THR A 69 5.29 -20.36 11.86
CA THR A 69 6.66 -20.35 12.37
C THR A 69 7.28 -18.95 12.22
N GLY A 70 8.55 -18.81 12.54
CA GLY A 70 9.33 -17.58 12.37
C GLY A 70 9.30 -16.65 13.58
N ALA A 71 10.11 -15.58 13.51
CA ALA A 71 10.31 -14.67 14.63
C ALA A 71 9.01 -13.96 15.04
N MET A 72 8.18 -13.57 14.10
CA MET A 72 6.90 -12.94 14.39
C MET A 72 5.97 -13.90 15.15
N TYR A 73 5.87 -15.16 14.74
CA TYR A 73 5.06 -16.16 15.42
C TYR A 73 5.53 -16.36 16.88
N GLU A 74 6.82 -16.58 17.09
CA GLU A 74 7.39 -16.80 18.42
C GLU A 74 7.23 -15.58 19.34
N ASN A 75 7.41 -14.38 18.81
CA ASN A 75 7.19 -13.13 19.55
C ASN A 75 5.73 -12.98 20.00
N ARG A 76 4.78 -13.21 19.10
CA ARG A 76 3.34 -13.12 19.40
C ARG A 76 2.94 -14.13 20.47
N LYS A 77 3.38 -15.39 20.31
CA LYS A 77 3.13 -16.45 21.29
C LYS A 77 3.70 -16.12 22.68
N ARG A 78 4.95 -15.63 22.73
CA ARG A 78 5.60 -15.23 23.99
C ARG A 78 4.87 -14.07 24.67
N SER A 79 4.35 -13.13 23.89
CA SER A 79 3.60 -11.96 24.38
C SER A 79 2.12 -12.24 24.62
N GLY A 80 1.65 -13.49 24.46
CA GLY A 80 0.24 -13.85 24.63
C GLY A 80 -0.70 -13.21 23.61
N MET A 81 -0.16 -12.74 22.46
CA MET A 81 -0.96 -12.17 21.39
C MET A 81 -1.56 -13.30 20.52
N SER A 82 -2.76 -13.07 20.00
CA SER A 82 -3.36 -13.98 19.02
C SER A 82 -2.56 -13.98 17.72
N THR A 83 -2.49 -15.13 17.07
CA THR A 83 -1.94 -15.30 15.71
C THR A 83 -3.07 -15.51 14.71
N PRO A 84 -2.92 -15.11 13.44
CA PRO A 84 -3.84 -15.56 12.39
C PRO A 84 -3.77 -17.09 12.25
N PRO A 85 -4.79 -17.71 11.63
CA PRO A 85 -4.75 -19.15 11.36
C PRO A 85 -3.63 -19.49 10.38
N VAL A 86 -2.98 -20.63 10.57
CA VAL A 86 -2.06 -21.19 9.58
C VAL A 86 -2.89 -21.73 8.42
N THR A 87 -2.72 -21.19 7.24
CA THR A 87 -3.54 -21.53 6.07
C THR A 87 -2.77 -22.32 5.02
N GLY A 88 -1.43 -22.27 5.04
CA GLY A 88 -0.59 -22.82 3.98
C GLY A 88 -0.60 -21.96 2.70
N GLU A 89 -1.15 -20.73 2.78
CA GLU A 89 -1.26 -19.78 1.69
C GLU A 89 -0.53 -18.49 2.05
N SER A 90 -0.17 -17.68 1.03
CA SER A 90 0.44 -16.36 1.23
C SER A 90 -0.51 -15.42 1.98
N SER A 91 0.04 -14.38 2.62
CA SER A 91 -0.77 -13.39 3.34
C SER A 91 -1.76 -12.67 2.41
N LEU A 92 -1.38 -12.42 1.16
CA LEU A 92 -2.30 -11.86 0.17
C LEU A 92 -3.46 -12.80 -0.15
N LYS A 93 -3.22 -14.09 -0.36
CA LYS A 93 -4.31 -15.06 -0.61
C LYS A 93 -5.24 -15.23 0.59
N TYR A 94 -4.68 -15.21 1.80
CA TYR A 94 -5.48 -15.15 3.01
C TYR A 94 -6.38 -13.92 3.04
N PHE A 95 -5.84 -12.74 2.71
CA PHE A 95 -6.63 -11.50 2.61
C PHE A 95 -7.74 -11.62 1.57
N LEU A 96 -7.45 -12.14 0.37
CA LEU A 96 -8.47 -12.38 -0.67
C LEU A 96 -9.61 -13.28 -0.16
N GLY A 97 -9.29 -14.30 0.60
CA GLY A 97 -10.30 -15.15 1.27
C GLY A 97 -11.16 -14.39 2.29
N ARG A 98 -10.57 -13.44 3.04
CA ARG A 98 -11.31 -12.59 3.97
C ARG A 98 -12.17 -11.57 3.24
N LEU A 99 -11.68 -11.03 2.13
CA LEU A 99 -12.41 -10.11 1.27
C LEU A 99 -13.62 -10.81 0.63
N ALA A 100 -13.44 -12.04 0.14
CA ALA A 100 -14.52 -12.84 -0.42
C ALA A 100 -15.61 -13.22 0.61
N ALA A 101 -15.22 -13.34 1.89
CA ALA A 101 -16.18 -13.51 2.98
C ALA A 101 -16.98 -12.21 3.30
N ALA A 102 -16.44 -11.06 2.95
CA ALA A 102 -17.10 -9.76 3.14
C ALA A 102 -18.01 -9.38 1.96
N LYS A 103 -17.54 -9.60 0.74
CA LYS A 103 -18.26 -9.29 -0.51
C LYS A 103 -17.84 -10.27 -1.61
N THR A 104 -18.79 -10.75 -2.40
CA THR A 104 -18.51 -11.64 -3.53
C THR A 104 -17.72 -10.92 -4.63
N PRO A 105 -16.62 -11.50 -5.15
CA PRO A 105 -15.89 -10.92 -6.28
C PRO A 105 -16.74 -10.96 -7.58
N PRO A 106 -16.38 -10.20 -8.62
CA PRO A 106 -15.22 -9.29 -8.71
C PRO A 106 -15.43 -7.98 -7.97
N TYR A 107 -14.32 -7.30 -7.64
CA TYR A 107 -14.31 -5.98 -6.97
C TYR A 107 -14.04 -4.90 -8.00
N ASP A 108 -14.94 -3.92 -8.08
CA ASP A 108 -14.84 -2.75 -8.96
C ASP A 108 -14.26 -1.53 -8.23
N GLU A 109 -14.13 -1.61 -6.92
CA GLU A 109 -13.58 -0.56 -6.06
C GLU A 109 -12.06 -0.40 -6.26
N ASN A 110 -11.54 0.77 -5.91
CA ASN A 110 -10.10 1.02 -5.92
C ASN A 110 -9.45 0.36 -4.69
N ILE A 111 -8.58 -0.61 -4.92
CA ILE A 111 -7.90 -1.37 -3.87
C ILE A 111 -6.40 -1.12 -3.95
N LEU A 112 -5.80 -0.71 -2.82
CA LEU A 112 -4.37 -0.48 -2.66
C LEU A 112 -3.75 -1.57 -1.80
N LEU A 113 -2.86 -2.35 -2.38
CA LEU A 113 -2.03 -3.32 -1.67
C LEU A 113 -0.69 -2.66 -1.35
N VAL A 114 -0.33 -2.57 -0.07
CA VAL A 114 0.83 -1.79 0.40
C VAL A 114 1.97 -2.73 0.76
N HIS A 115 3.21 -2.32 0.53
CA HIS A 115 4.50 -3.00 0.71
C HIS A 115 4.83 -4.03 -0.36
N ASN A 116 4.17 -5.18 -0.41
CA ASN A 116 4.32 -6.22 -1.44
C ASN A 116 5.75 -6.79 -1.59
N VAL A 117 6.54 -6.82 -0.51
CA VAL A 117 7.95 -7.27 -0.53
C VAL A 117 8.06 -8.73 -0.94
N CYS A 118 7.14 -9.57 -0.47
CA CYS A 118 7.14 -11.02 -0.75
C CYS A 118 6.25 -11.41 -1.93
N LEU A 119 5.90 -10.46 -2.82
CA LEU A 119 4.98 -10.65 -3.92
C LEU A 119 5.47 -11.71 -4.93
N SER A 120 4.63 -12.68 -5.24
CA SER A 120 4.88 -13.72 -6.25
C SER A 120 3.95 -13.56 -7.46
N GLN A 121 4.30 -14.22 -8.59
CA GLN A 121 3.42 -14.26 -9.76
C GLN A 121 2.05 -14.84 -9.42
N GLY A 122 2.00 -15.89 -8.59
CA GLY A 122 0.75 -16.51 -8.19
C GLY A 122 -0.14 -15.61 -7.33
N ASP A 123 0.43 -14.64 -6.62
CA ASP A 123 -0.30 -13.62 -5.86
C ASP A 123 -0.85 -12.54 -6.79
N ILE A 124 -0.05 -12.11 -7.77
CA ILE A 124 -0.49 -11.17 -8.82
C ILE A 124 -1.69 -11.74 -9.57
N ASP A 125 -1.58 -12.99 -10.04
CA ASP A 125 -2.64 -13.65 -10.78
C ASP A 125 -3.93 -13.77 -9.95
N ALA A 126 -3.81 -14.14 -8.66
CA ALA A 126 -4.94 -14.25 -7.76
C ALA A 126 -5.63 -12.90 -7.50
N ALA A 127 -4.85 -11.84 -7.27
CA ALA A 127 -5.40 -10.50 -7.02
C ALA A 127 -6.06 -9.93 -8.28
N THR A 128 -5.38 -9.97 -9.42
CA THR A 128 -5.87 -9.38 -10.69
C THR A 128 -7.08 -10.15 -11.26
N GLN A 129 -7.24 -11.42 -10.89
CA GLN A 129 -8.44 -12.19 -11.27
C GLN A 129 -9.71 -11.63 -10.63
N VAL A 130 -9.63 -11.07 -9.43
CA VAL A 130 -10.80 -10.66 -8.63
C VAL A 130 -10.92 -9.15 -8.43
N MET A 131 -9.82 -8.39 -8.54
CA MET A 131 -9.76 -6.95 -8.37
C MET A 131 -9.55 -6.27 -9.72
N LYS A 132 -10.50 -5.44 -10.18
CA LYS A 132 -10.39 -4.73 -11.46
C LYS A 132 -9.50 -3.50 -11.37
N ASN A 133 -9.54 -2.80 -10.24
CA ASN A 133 -8.79 -1.56 -10.00
C ASN A 133 -7.83 -1.76 -8.83
N VAL A 134 -6.83 -2.62 -9.00
CA VAL A 134 -5.81 -2.86 -7.98
C VAL A 134 -4.58 -2.00 -8.22
N TYR A 135 -4.12 -1.33 -7.16
CA TYR A 135 -2.90 -0.51 -7.10
C TYR A 135 -1.94 -1.13 -6.09
N TRP A 136 -0.64 -0.98 -6.37
CA TRP A 136 0.42 -1.64 -5.61
C TRP A 136 1.36 -0.58 -5.06
N ALA A 137 1.18 -0.22 -3.80
CA ALA A 137 2.03 0.78 -3.15
C ALA A 137 3.34 0.14 -2.70
N VAL A 138 4.43 0.82 -2.98
CA VAL A 138 5.75 0.49 -2.46
C VAL A 138 6.20 1.62 -1.54
N CYS A 139 6.82 1.26 -0.41
CA CYS A 139 7.34 2.17 0.59
C CYS A 139 8.84 1.86 0.80
N PRO A 140 9.71 2.24 -0.16
CA PRO A 140 11.09 1.75 -0.23
C PRO A 140 11.90 1.95 1.04
N LEU A 141 11.91 3.16 1.59
CA LEU A 141 12.69 3.46 2.80
C LEU A 141 12.16 2.75 4.03
N SER A 142 10.82 2.70 4.20
CA SER A 142 10.18 1.94 5.27
C SER A 142 10.53 0.45 5.18
N ASN A 143 10.47 -0.14 3.98
CA ASN A 143 10.78 -1.55 3.78
C ASN A 143 12.25 -1.88 4.09
N ILE A 144 13.19 -1.00 3.70
CA ILE A 144 14.61 -1.15 4.07
C ILE A 144 14.79 -0.99 5.58
N PHE A 145 14.16 0.03 6.19
CA PHE A 145 14.30 0.28 7.63
C PHE A 145 13.80 -0.89 8.48
N ILE A 146 12.67 -1.50 8.13
CA ILE A 146 12.06 -2.56 8.94
C ILE A 146 12.64 -3.94 8.61
N HIS A 147 12.88 -4.24 7.33
CA HIS A 147 13.10 -5.61 6.85
C HIS A 147 14.35 -5.77 5.98
N ASP A 148 15.09 -4.69 5.70
CA ASP A 148 16.25 -4.68 4.78
C ASP A 148 15.91 -5.37 3.42
N ALA A 149 14.71 -5.14 2.92
CA ALA A 149 14.21 -5.77 1.70
C ALA A 149 13.36 -4.79 0.88
N LEU A 150 13.31 -5.01 -0.43
CA LEU A 150 12.50 -4.21 -1.37
C LEU A 150 11.52 -5.12 -2.12
N PRO A 151 10.37 -4.59 -2.56
CA PRO A 151 9.44 -5.33 -3.39
C PRO A 151 10.06 -5.68 -4.75
N PRO A 152 9.61 -6.75 -5.43
CA PRO A 152 10.18 -7.24 -6.69
C PRO A 152 9.72 -6.33 -7.86
N ILE A 153 10.30 -5.14 -7.96
CA ILE A 153 9.94 -4.10 -8.94
C ILE A 153 9.96 -4.63 -10.38
N ASP A 154 10.94 -5.46 -10.75
CA ASP A 154 11.01 -6.01 -12.10
C ASP A 154 9.84 -6.95 -12.41
N LEU A 155 9.41 -7.77 -11.44
CA LEU A 155 8.22 -8.61 -11.58
C LEU A 155 6.95 -7.75 -11.71
N MET A 156 6.84 -6.71 -10.90
CA MET A 156 5.71 -5.78 -10.94
C MET A 156 5.63 -5.06 -12.30
N ARG A 157 6.76 -4.59 -12.82
CA ARG A 157 6.85 -3.95 -14.15
C ARG A 157 6.54 -4.93 -15.28
N ALA A 158 7.08 -6.15 -15.23
CA ALA A 158 6.81 -7.19 -16.23
C ALA A 158 5.31 -7.50 -16.34
N ASN A 159 4.59 -7.43 -15.22
CA ASN A 159 3.14 -7.61 -15.16
C ASN A 159 2.35 -6.31 -15.40
N LYS A 160 3.01 -5.18 -15.67
CA LYS A 160 2.40 -3.86 -15.91
C LYS A 160 1.46 -3.44 -14.77
N LEU A 161 1.85 -3.73 -13.54
CA LEU A 161 1.05 -3.37 -12.37
C LEU A 161 0.98 -1.84 -12.20
N ALA A 162 -0.15 -1.36 -11.69
CA ALA A 162 -0.32 0.05 -11.35
C ALA A 162 0.42 0.34 -10.03
N ILE A 163 1.74 0.54 -10.11
CA ILE A 163 2.58 0.83 -8.95
C ILE A 163 2.31 2.24 -8.45
N THR A 164 2.28 2.43 -7.13
CA THR A 164 2.30 3.75 -6.47
C THR A 164 3.46 3.80 -5.48
N VAL A 165 3.89 5.00 -5.09
CA VAL A 165 4.94 5.20 -4.10
C VAL A 165 4.36 5.90 -2.87
N GLY A 166 4.70 5.43 -1.68
CA GLY A 166 4.37 6.03 -0.41
C GLY A 166 5.58 6.07 0.53
N THR A 167 5.50 6.87 1.57
CA THR A 167 6.55 7.02 2.57
C THR A 167 6.35 6.13 3.79
N ASP A 168 5.15 5.54 3.93
CA ASP A 168 4.68 4.99 5.19
C ASP A 168 4.67 6.05 6.31
N SER A 169 4.76 5.66 7.57
CA SER A 169 4.70 6.54 8.72
C SER A 169 6.10 6.90 9.25
N LEU A 170 6.18 7.94 10.08
CA LEU A 170 7.41 8.29 10.81
C LEU A 170 7.84 7.23 11.84
N SER A 171 7.07 6.17 12.04
CA SER A 171 7.49 5.02 12.86
C SER A 171 8.46 4.09 12.14
N SER A 172 8.49 4.16 10.81
CA SER A 172 9.30 3.32 9.92
C SER A 172 10.11 4.12 8.90
N ASN A 173 10.17 5.45 9.05
CA ASN A 173 10.89 6.32 8.14
C ASN A 173 11.44 7.53 8.91
N ASP A 174 12.57 8.07 8.46
CA ASP A 174 13.19 9.26 9.06
C ASP A 174 12.40 10.55 8.78
N ASP A 175 11.76 10.61 7.60
CA ASP A 175 10.87 11.70 7.21
C ASP A 175 9.85 11.25 6.14
N LEU A 176 8.94 12.17 5.77
CA LEU A 176 7.91 11.90 4.75
C LEU A 176 8.28 12.57 3.42
N ASP A 177 9.50 12.33 2.93
CA ASP A 177 10.04 12.92 1.71
C ASP A 177 9.95 11.97 0.51
N MET A 178 9.03 12.24 -0.40
CA MET A 178 8.85 11.46 -1.63
C MET A 178 10.09 11.47 -2.54
N VAL A 179 10.92 12.53 -2.50
CA VAL A 179 12.14 12.58 -3.32
C VAL A 179 13.18 11.56 -2.83
N LYS A 180 13.24 11.33 -1.52
CA LYS A 180 14.10 10.29 -0.93
C LYS A 180 13.62 8.87 -1.27
N GLU A 181 12.30 8.65 -1.32
CA GLU A 181 11.75 7.38 -1.80
C GLU A 181 12.14 7.12 -3.25
N LEU A 182 12.02 8.13 -4.12
CA LEU A 182 12.45 8.03 -5.52
C LEU A 182 13.95 7.80 -5.66
N TYR A 183 14.77 8.42 -4.81
CA TYR A 183 16.21 8.18 -4.78
C TYR A 183 16.54 6.75 -4.34
N CYS A 184 15.84 6.23 -3.32
CA CYS A 184 15.97 4.83 -2.91
C CYS A 184 15.63 3.87 -4.05
N LEU A 185 14.51 4.11 -4.75
CA LEU A 185 14.12 3.31 -5.91
C LEU A 185 15.18 3.36 -7.01
N HIS A 186 15.62 4.55 -7.41
CA HIS A 186 16.62 4.71 -8.45
C HIS A 186 17.95 4.02 -8.10
N SER A 187 18.38 4.14 -6.85
CA SER A 187 19.63 3.52 -6.38
C SER A 187 19.62 2.00 -6.44
N ASN A 188 18.46 1.37 -6.27
CA ASN A 188 18.30 -0.08 -6.28
C ASN A 188 17.80 -0.63 -7.63
N PHE A 189 17.10 0.20 -8.41
CA PHE A 189 16.52 -0.16 -9.71
C PHE A 189 16.89 0.89 -10.78
N PRO A 190 18.18 1.01 -11.15
CA PRO A 190 18.66 2.08 -12.05
C PRO A 190 18.11 2.00 -13.47
N ASP A 191 17.58 0.85 -13.88
CA ASP A 191 16.98 0.64 -15.20
C ASP A 191 15.53 1.14 -15.31
N VAL A 192 14.93 1.61 -14.19
CA VAL A 192 13.59 2.21 -14.18
C VAL A 192 13.70 3.68 -14.59
N PRO A 193 13.04 4.11 -15.68
CA PRO A 193 13.08 5.51 -16.12
C PRO A 193 12.47 6.45 -15.07
N MET A 194 13.05 7.65 -14.89
CA MET A 194 12.50 8.66 -13.96
C MET A 194 11.05 9.03 -14.29
N ALA A 195 10.68 9.08 -15.56
CA ALA A 195 9.31 9.37 -15.99
C ALA A 195 8.32 8.31 -15.47
N GLU A 196 8.72 7.04 -15.43
CA GLU A 196 7.92 5.93 -14.88
C GLU A 196 7.80 6.06 -13.35
N MET A 197 8.91 6.37 -12.65
CA MET A 197 8.90 6.62 -11.20
C MET A 197 8.02 7.81 -10.81
N LEU A 198 8.01 8.88 -11.62
CA LEU A 198 7.14 10.05 -11.41
C LEU A 198 5.66 9.70 -11.65
N GLU A 199 5.35 8.83 -12.61
CA GLU A 199 3.99 8.32 -12.79
C GLU A 199 3.53 7.57 -11.54
N TRP A 200 4.38 6.72 -10.96
CA TRP A 200 4.09 5.99 -9.72
C TRP A 200 3.86 6.93 -8.54
N ALA A 201 4.73 7.93 -8.37
CA ALA A 201 4.65 8.86 -7.24
C ALA A 201 3.51 9.89 -7.33
N CYS A 202 2.97 10.13 -8.52
CA CYS A 202 2.00 11.21 -8.75
C CYS A 202 0.69 10.70 -9.35
N LEU A 203 0.73 10.21 -10.60
CA LEU A 203 -0.48 9.95 -11.38
C LEU A 203 -1.22 8.70 -10.89
N ASN A 204 -0.50 7.61 -10.57
CA ASN A 204 -1.14 6.38 -10.13
C ASN A 204 -1.77 6.52 -8.74
N GLY A 205 -1.15 7.29 -7.83
CA GLY A 205 -1.78 7.67 -6.56
C GLY A 205 -3.05 8.50 -6.75
N ALA A 206 -3.03 9.45 -7.69
CA ALA A 206 -4.22 10.24 -8.03
C ALA A 206 -5.34 9.37 -8.62
N ARG A 207 -5.00 8.40 -9.48
CA ARG A 207 -5.95 7.41 -10.02
C ARG A 207 -6.56 6.55 -8.93
N PHE A 208 -5.73 6.03 -8.00
CA PHE A 208 -6.25 5.28 -6.86
C PHE A 208 -7.28 6.09 -6.07
N LEU A 209 -7.01 7.37 -5.83
CA LEU A 209 -7.92 8.28 -5.10
C LEU A 209 -9.10 8.77 -5.94
N ALA A 210 -9.25 8.35 -7.20
CA ALA A 210 -10.22 8.87 -8.16
C ALA A 210 -10.18 10.41 -8.27
N LYS A 211 -8.97 10.99 -8.24
CA LYS A 211 -8.70 12.43 -8.34
C LYS A 211 -7.80 12.78 -9.55
N ASP A 212 -7.62 11.85 -10.45
CA ASP A 212 -6.73 12.05 -11.61
C ASP A 212 -7.31 13.01 -12.67
N ASP A 213 -8.56 13.40 -12.55
CA ASP A 213 -9.17 14.51 -13.29
C ASP A 213 -8.63 15.89 -12.85
N VAL A 214 -8.18 16.03 -11.59
CA VAL A 214 -7.68 17.29 -11.03
C VAL A 214 -6.22 17.23 -10.58
N LEU A 215 -5.68 16.05 -10.25
CA LEU A 215 -4.35 15.85 -9.66
C LEU A 215 -3.46 14.94 -10.54
N GLY A 216 -2.24 14.70 -10.08
CA GLY A 216 -1.33 13.66 -10.58
C GLY A 216 -0.55 14.02 -11.86
N SER A 217 -0.91 15.06 -12.60
CA SER A 217 -0.17 15.48 -13.79
C SER A 217 -0.38 16.95 -14.13
N LEU A 218 0.59 17.57 -14.85
CA LEU A 218 0.54 18.95 -15.33
C LEU A 218 -0.20 19.05 -16.67
N ALA A 219 -1.43 18.49 -16.73
CA ALA A 219 -2.25 18.55 -17.93
C ALA A 219 -3.22 19.75 -17.90
N PRO A 220 -3.63 20.28 -19.08
CA PRO A 220 -4.63 21.35 -19.15
C PRO A 220 -5.92 21.01 -18.39
N GLY A 221 -6.39 21.94 -17.57
CA GLY A 221 -7.62 21.77 -16.75
C GLY A 221 -7.38 21.20 -15.36
N LYS A 222 -6.22 20.60 -15.07
CA LYS A 222 -5.87 20.10 -13.75
C LYS A 222 -5.26 21.16 -12.84
N ARG A 223 -5.30 20.91 -11.53
CA ARG A 223 -4.74 21.80 -10.49
C ARG A 223 -3.93 21.00 -9.46
N PRO A 224 -2.88 20.26 -9.87
CA PRO A 224 -2.12 19.39 -8.97
C PRO A 224 -1.21 20.14 -7.99
N GLY A 225 -1.04 21.47 -8.17
CA GLY A 225 0.08 22.21 -7.60
C GLY A 225 1.34 22.00 -8.43
N ILE A 226 2.39 22.76 -8.12
CA ILE A 226 3.70 22.64 -8.77
C ILE A 226 4.76 22.43 -7.70
N VAL A 227 5.51 21.34 -7.83
CA VAL A 227 6.67 21.01 -7.01
C VAL A 227 7.90 21.04 -7.91
N LEU A 228 8.92 21.78 -7.49
CA LEU A 228 10.22 21.82 -8.14
C LEU A 228 11.18 20.90 -7.38
N VAL A 229 11.81 19.97 -8.08
CA VAL A 229 12.87 19.13 -7.51
C VAL A 229 14.23 19.76 -7.86
N ARG A 230 15.03 20.05 -6.84
CA ARG A 230 16.36 20.63 -6.94
C ARG A 230 17.44 19.56 -6.89
N ASN A 231 18.65 19.92 -7.32
CA ASN A 231 19.85 19.07 -7.28
C ASN A 231 19.69 17.74 -8.04
N ILE A 232 19.04 17.78 -9.18
CA ILE A 232 18.95 16.65 -10.09
C ILE A 232 20.35 16.33 -10.66
N GLY A 233 20.68 15.05 -10.77
CA GLY A 233 21.91 14.57 -11.40
C GLY A 233 21.97 14.91 -12.89
N LYS A 234 23.18 14.85 -13.47
CA LYS A 234 23.39 15.13 -14.90
C LYS A 234 22.68 14.14 -15.83
N ASP A 235 22.36 12.99 -15.33
CA ASP A 235 21.58 11.92 -15.96
C ASP A 235 20.06 12.16 -15.91
N GLY A 236 19.62 13.20 -15.20
CA GLY A 236 18.20 13.53 -15.05
C GLY A 236 17.48 12.81 -13.91
N PHE A 237 18.21 12.06 -13.08
CA PHE A 237 17.64 11.38 -11.91
C PHE A 237 17.84 12.18 -10.62
N VAL A 238 17.03 11.85 -9.61
CA VAL A 238 17.21 12.34 -8.23
C VAL A 238 18.51 11.78 -7.64
N THR A 239 19.14 12.54 -6.77
CA THR A 239 20.37 12.21 -6.05
C THR A 239 20.12 12.24 -4.53
N GLY A 240 21.08 11.83 -3.72
CA GLY A 240 21.00 11.95 -2.26
C GLY A 240 20.94 13.41 -1.76
N GLU A 241 21.26 14.38 -2.61
CA GLU A 241 21.18 15.83 -2.31
C GLU A 241 19.91 16.48 -2.92
N SER A 242 19.08 15.71 -3.60
CA SER A 242 17.85 16.24 -4.19
C SER A 242 16.81 16.54 -3.10
N TYR A 243 16.05 17.61 -3.29
CA TYR A 243 14.94 17.97 -2.39
C TYR A 243 13.80 18.63 -3.17
N SER A 244 12.62 18.61 -2.59
CA SER A 244 11.43 19.23 -3.18
C SER A 244 11.18 20.62 -2.62
N GLU A 245 10.67 21.51 -3.49
CA GLU A 245 10.22 22.87 -3.16
C GLU A 245 8.83 23.07 -3.77
N ARG A 246 7.82 23.30 -2.92
CA ARG A 246 6.48 23.62 -3.41
C ARG A 246 6.44 25.07 -3.89
N LEU A 247 6.04 25.27 -5.15
CA LEU A 247 5.95 26.59 -5.76
C LEU A 247 4.54 27.19 -5.65
N ILE A 248 3.50 26.41 -5.86
CA ILE A 248 2.07 26.79 -5.73
C ILE A 248 1.22 25.59 -5.26
#